data_e49bd473d36665c37c4083c17bff9c91
#
_entry.id   e49bd473d36665c37c4083c17bff9c91
#
_cell.length_a   1.000
_cell.length_b   1.000
_cell.length_c   1.000
_cell.angle_alpha   90.00
_cell.angle_beta   90.00
_cell.angle_gamma   90.00
#
_symmetry.space_group_name_H-M   'P 1'
#
loop_
_entity.id
_entity.type
_entity.pdbx_description
1 polymer ?
#
loop_
_entity_poly.entity_id
_entity_poly.type
_entity_poly.pdbx_seq_one_letter_code
_entity_poly.pdbx_strand_id
1 'polypeptide(L)'
;MKSHYFAQHAAALRGELATAIPRAQLHALHVKSGPRHLLIAARQFAILGVATWGLIATPNPLIWIPLAAVQGFTIFNFTVLLHEVVHHTVFARRRAAAERVLAWLYAVPSGISSSQFTRWHLDHHAELGSNEGDPKRHHLTPKINARWLKLLYCTPALFPIYFRAARRESATYPETLQRRIAMERRVSTVVHLSALAAILSVFGLAAALRAYVIPVFFVFPIAFALNRLGQHYDIDPADPAKWGTLMRGSWFWDFAFLNSNYHLEHHYFVGVPLYRLPALQRALTPLYERHGMRWRTYSGLLRDWFVRNCAPHTNWEAHDAVAGPRSVGSVSGAQRAP
;
A
#
# COMPACT_ATOMS: atom_id res chain seq x y z
N MET A 1 5.35 -22.26 -10.10
CA MET A 1 4.07 -22.06 -9.38
C MET A 1 4.38 -21.33 -8.10
N LYS A 2 3.51 -20.41 -7.62
CA LYS A 2 3.65 -19.80 -6.30
C LYS A 2 3.44 -20.86 -5.21
N SER A 3 4.19 -20.76 -4.10
CA SER A 3 4.22 -21.77 -3.05
C SER A 3 3.03 -21.72 -2.09
N HIS A 4 2.25 -20.63 -2.11
CA HIS A 4 1.24 -20.32 -1.09
C HIS A 4 1.84 -20.26 0.33
N TYR A 5 2.98 -19.62 0.46
CA TYR A 5 3.80 -19.55 1.66
C TYR A 5 3.00 -19.12 2.90
N PHE A 6 2.18 -18.05 2.77
CA PHE A 6 1.34 -17.59 3.88
C PHE A 6 0.39 -18.69 4.40
N ALA A 7 -0.26 -19.42 3.49
CA ALA A 7 -1.20 -20.47 3.88
C ALA A 7 -0.51 -21.63 4.63
N GLN A 8 0.74 -21.91 4.27
CA GLN A 8 1.52 -22.99 4.88
C GLN A 8 2.06 -22.61 6.28
N HIS A 9 2.47 -21.36 6.46
CA HIS A 9 3.17 -20.92 7.69
C HIS A 9 2.26 -20.20 8.69
N ALA A 10 1.08 -19.69 8.28
CA ALA A 10 0.15 -18.95 9.13
C ALA A 10 -1.05 -19.79 9.62
N ALA A 11 -0.94 -21.12 9.68
CA ALA A 11 -2.06 -21.98 10.07
C ALA A 11 -2.51 -21.72 11.52
N ALA A 12 -1.59 -21.60 12.47
CA ALA A 12 -1.87 -21.27 13.86
C ALA A 12 -2.55 -19.90 13.99
N LEU A 13 -1.98 -18.86 13.36
CA LEU A 13 -2.57 -17.52 13.34
C LEU A 13 -4.00 -17.54 12.78
N ARG A 14 -4.28 -18.28 11.72
CA ARG A 14 -5.63 -18.39 11.17
C ARG A 14 -6.62 -19.01 12.15
N GLY A 15 -6.16 -20.00 12.95
CA GLY A 15 -6.93 -20.57 14.04
C GLY A 15 -7.29 -19.54 15.11
N GLU A 16 -6.33 -18.71 15.51
CA GLU A 16 -6.54 -17.63 16.46
C GLU A 16 -7.48 -16.54 15.90
N LEU A 17 -7.29 -16.12 14.66
CA LEU A 17 -8.13 -15.13 13.99
C LEU A 17 -9.59 -15.59 13.86
N ALA A 18 -9.83 -16.88 13.67
CA ALA A 18 -11.17 -17.44 13.56
C ALA A 18 -12.00 -17.27 14.88
N THR A 19 -11.32 -17.10 16.00
CA THR A 19 -11.93 -16.93 17.33
C THR A 19 -11.70 -15.55 17.94
N ALA A 20 -10.85 -14.71 17.32
CA ALA A 20 -10.45 -13.40 17.85
C ALA A 20 -11.62 -12.39 17.94
N ILE A 21 -12.62 -12.55 17.08
CA ILE A 21 -13.79 -11.66 17.01
C ILE A 21 -15.06 -12.49 17.05
N PRO A 22 -16.10 -12.09 17.83
CA PRO A 22 -17.39 -12.75 17.82
C PRO A 22 -17.97 -12.85 16.41
N ARG A 23 -18.54 -14.02 16.05
CA ARG A 23 -19.04 -14.28 14.67
C ARG A 23 -20.01 -13.23 14.15
N ALA A 24 -20.94 -12.76 14.98
CA ALA A 24 -21.90 -11.74 14.61
C ALA A 24 -21.21 -10.41 14.24
N GLN A 25 -20.22 -10.00 15.04
CA GLN A 25 -19.42 -8.80 14.79
C GLN A 25 -18.56 -8.95 13.53
N LEU A 26 -17.91 -10.09 13.36
CA LEU A 26 -17.11 -10.38 12.17
C LEU A 26 -17.98 -10.35 10.89
N HIS A 27 -19.16 -10.94 10.94
CA HIS A 27 -20.13 -10.87 9.83
C HIS A 27 -20.50 -9.42 9.51
N ALA A 28 -20.80 -8.59 10.52
CA ALA A 28 -21.12 -7.17 10.33
C ALA A 28 -19.95 -6.39 9.69
N LEU A 29 -18.69 -6.73 10.02
CA LEU A 29 -17.50 -6.11 9.40
C LEU A 29 -17.35 -6.50 7.93
N HIS A 30 -17.80 -7.68 7.51
CA HIS A 30 -17.74 -8.14 6.11
C HIS A 30 -18.89 -7.61 5.25
N VAL A 31 -19.86 -6.88 5.81
CA VAL A 31 -20.97 -6.32 5.02
C VAL A 31 -20.47 -5.27 4.05
N LYS A 32 -20.63 -5.57 2.76
CA LYS A 32 -20.19 -4.72 1.64
C LYS A 32 -21.33 -3.79 1.18
N SER A 33 -21.00 -2.55 0.83
CA SER A 33 -21.95 -1.56 0.35
C SER A 33 -21.43 -0.88 -0.92
N GLY A 34 -21.98 -1.29 -2.08
CA GLY A 34 -21.68 -0.68 -3.37
C GLY A 34 -21.91 0.84 -3.38
N PRO A 35 -23.07 1.34 -2.92
CA PRO A 35 -23.31 2.79 -2.86
C PRO A 35 -22.27 3.54 -2.04
N ARG A 36 -21.88 3.01 -0.88
CA ARG A 36 -20.84 3.63 -0.03
C ARG A 36 -19.47 3.67 -0.73
N HIS A 37 -19.08 2.58 -1.36
CA HIS A 37 -17.82 2.54 -2.14
C HIS A 37 -17.86 3.54 -3.29
N LEU A 38 -18.95 3.56 -4.09
CA LEU A 38 -19.09 4.48 -5.21
C LEU A 38 -19.13 5.95 -4.76
N LEU A 39 -19.71 6.27 -3.61
CA LEU A 39 -19.66 7.61 -3.03
C LEU A 39 -18.24 8.02 -2.67
N ILE A 40 -17.45 7.09 -2.07
CA ILE A 40 -16.03 7.32 -1.78
C ILE A 40 -15.26 7.55 -3.08
N ALA A 41 -15.50 6.75 -4.11
CA ALA A 41 -14.87 6.92 -5.41
C ALA A 41 -15.25 8.25 -6.08
N ALA A 42 -16.54 8.60 -6.09
CA ALA A 42 -17.02 9.88 -6.61
C ALA A 42 -16.37 11.07 -5.90
N ARG A 43 -16.22 11.00 -4.57
CA ARG A 43 -15.47 12.00 -3.79
C ARG A 43 -14.04 12.13 -4.28
N GLN A 44 -13.32 11.02 -4.56
CA GLN A 44 -11.94 11.08 -5.05
C GLN A 44 -11.86 11.73 -6.44
N PHE A 45 -12.78 11.41 -7.35
CA PHE A 45 -12.86 12.10 -8.65
C PHE A 45 -13.19 13.59 -8.50
N ALA A 46 -14.10 13.95 -7.59
CA ALA A 46 -14.42 15.35 -7.31
C ALA A 46 -13.20 16.10 -6.75
N ILE A 47 -12.47 15.52 -5.79
CA ILE A 47 -11.24 16.11 -5.25
C ILE A 47 -10.20 16.28 -6.36
N LEU A 48 -9.99 15.26 -7.21
CA LEU A 48 -9.06 15.33 -8.34
C LEU A 48 -9.44 16.48 -9.28
N GLY A 49 -10.71 16.60 -9.67
CA GLY A 49 -11.20 17.66 -10.56
C GLY A 49 -11.05 19.06 -9.95
N VAL A 50 -11.50 19.25 -8.70
CA VAL A 50 -11.42 20.53 -7.99
C VAL A 50 -9.96 20.94 -7.74
N ALA A 51 -9.10 20.01 -7.32
CA ALA A 51 -7.68 20.28 -7.12
C ALA A 51 -6.98 20.66 -8.44
N THR A 52 -7.25 19.91 -9.52
CA THR A 52 -6.70 20.21 -10.85
C THR A 52 -7.13 21.60 -11.31
N TRP A 53 -8.41 21.94 -11.19
CA TRP A 53 -8.90 23.29 -11.53
C TRP A 53 -8.25 24.38 -10.68
N GLY A 54 -8.17 24.20 -9.36
CA GLY A 54 -7.52 25.17 -8.47
C GLY A 54 -6.04 25.38 -8.80
N LEU A 55 -5.32 24.28 -9.17
CA LEU A 55 -3.91 24.33 -9.58
C LEU A 55 -3.69 25.03 -10.92
N ILE A 56 -4.65 24.97 -11.82
CA ILE A 56 -4.64 25.73 -13.08
C ILE A 56 -4.93 27.20 -12.80
N ALA A 57 -5.96 27.49 -12.00
CA ALA A 57 -6.52 28.82 -11.80
C ALA A 57 -5.65 29.75 -10.94
N THR A 58 -4.83 29.20 -10.00
CA THR A 58 -4.08 30.05 -9.07
C THR A 58 -2.56 29.91 -9.20
N PRO A 59 -1.82 31.03 -9.34
CA PRO A 59 -0.36 31.06 -9.24
C PRO A 59 0.16 31.18 -7.80
N ASN A 60 -0.72 31.47 -6.80
CA ASN A 60 -0.33 31.71 -5.42
C ASN A 60 0.22 30.42 -4.77
N PRO A 61 1.50 30.38 -4.34
CA PRO A 61 2.13 29.19 -3.76
C PRO A 61 1.48 28.72 -2.46
N LEU A 62 0.92 29.62 -1.66
CA LEU A 62 0.21 29.26 -0.43
C LEU A 62 -1.07 28.46 -0.69
N ILE A 63 -1.59 28.51 -1.91
CA ILE A 63 -2.77 27.76 -2.34
C ILE A 63 -2.38 26.57 -3.17
N TRP A 64 -1.53 26.72 -4.22
CA TRP A 64 -1.26 25.61 -5.12
C TRP A 64 -0.38 24.52 -4.49
N ILE A 65 0.52 24.83 -3.55
CA ILE A 65 1.35 23.78 -2.90
C ILE A 65 0.48 22.79 -2.11
N PRO A 66 -0.41 23.21 -1.19
CA PRO A 66 -1.31 22.26 -0.53
C PRO A 66 -2.27 21.56 -1.50
N LEU A 67 -2.76 22.22 -2.55
CA LEU A 67 -3.59 21.56 -3.57
C LEU A 67 -2.82 20.49 -4.33
N ALA A 68 -1.55 20.73 -4.66
CA ALA A 68 -0.69 19.71 -5.30
C ALA A 68 -0.48 18.50 -4.38
N ALA A 69 -0.30 18.73 -3.07
CA ALA A 69 -0.24 17.66 -2.08
C ALA A 69 -1.55 16.86 -2.07
N VAL A 70 -2.70 17.52 -1.97
CA VAL A 70 -4.02 16.87 -2.02
C VAL A 70 -4.18 16.06 -3.31
N GLN A 71 -3.82 16.62 -4.47
CA GLN A 71 -3.96 15.93 -5.75
C GLN A 71 -3.07 14.68 -5.85
N GLY A 72 -1.79 14.77 -5.45
CA GLY A 72 -0.88 13.62 -5.51
C GLY A 72 -1.31 12.47 -4.60
N PHE A 73 -1.79 12.76 -3.38
CA PHE A 73 -2.40 11.76 -2.51
C PHE A 73 -3.70 11.19 -3.09
N THR A 74 -4.52 12.02 -3.73
CA THR A 74 -5.75 11.57 -4.40
C THR A 74 -5.43 10.63 -5.56
N ILE A 75 -4.41 10.93 -6.37
CA ILE A 75 -3.92 10.03 -7.42
C ILE A 75 -3.50 8.68 -6.83
N PHE A 76 -2.78 8.69 -5.71
CA PHE A 76 -2.44 7.46 -5.00
C PHE A 76 -3.70 6.70 -4.53
N ASN A 77 -4.71 7.39 -4.04
CA ASN A 77 -5.94 6.77 -3.53
C ASN A 77 -6.72 5.97 -4.59
N PHE A 78 -6.51 6.22 -5.87
CA PHE A 78 -7.07 5.37 -6.92
C PHE A 78 -6.44 3.97 -6.92
N THR A 79 -5.19 3.81 -6.46
CA THR A 79 -4.62 2.46 -6.24
C THR A 79 -5.32 1.73 -5.09
N VAL A 80 -5.75 2.47 -4.05
CA VAL A 80 -6.51 1.92 -2.92
C VAL A 80 -7.92 1.52 -3.34
N LEU A 81 -8.58 2.31 -4.19
CA LEU A 81 -9.88 1.93 -4.76
C LEU A 81 -9.77 0.71 -5.68
N LEU A 82 -8.70 0.62 -6.48
CA LEU A 82 -8.41 -0.56 -7.30
C LEU A 82 -8.20 -1.81 -6.44
N HIS A 83 -7.53 -1.67 -5.31
CA HIS A 83 -7.30 -2.75 -4.35
C HIS A 83 -8.63 -3.35 -3.83
N GLU A 84 -9.64 -2.53 -3.57
CA GLU A 84 -10.97 -3.00 -3.18
C GLU A 84 -11.65 -3.85 -4.29
N VAL A 85 -11.42 -3.48 -5.56
CA VAL A 85 -11.91 -4.27 -6.70
C VAL A 85 -11.21 -5.62 -6.76
N VAL A 86 -9.90 -5.66 -6.51
CA VAL A 86 -9.10 -6.90 -6.51
C VAL A 86 -9.63 -7.91 -5.49
N HIS A 87 -10.03 -7.43 -4.31
CA HIS A 87 -10.56 -8.28 -3.23
C HIS A 87 -12.09 -8.46 -3.27
N HIS A 88 -12.74 -7.98 -4.32
CA HIS A 88 -14.21 -8.07 -4.46
C HIS A 88 -14.98 -7.49 -3.27
N THR A 89 -14.46 -6.43 -2.62
CA THR A 89 -15.07 -5.78 -1.45
C THR A 89 -16.05 -4.67 -1.82
N VAL A 90 -16.20 -4.35 -3.11
CA VAL A 90 -17.07 -3.28 -3.60
C VAL A 90 -18.56 -3.64 -3.48
N PHE A 91 -18.96 -4.78 -4.00
CA PHE A 91 -20.38 -5.18 -4.08
C PHE A 91 -20.67 -6.38 -3.17
N ALA A 92 -21.88 -6.42 -2.60
CA ALA A 92 -22.34 -7.56 -1.80
C ALA A 92 -22.38 -8.87 -2.61
N ARG A 93 -22.75 -8.78 -3.88
CA ARG A 93 -22.67 -9.89 -4.84
C ARG A 93 -21.71 -9.50 -5.96
N ARG A 94 -20.89 -10.45 -6.42
CA ARG A 94 -19.92 -10.23 -7.49
C ARG A 94 -20.59 -9.71 -8.76
N ARG A 95 -20.09 -8.58 -9.29
CA ARG A 95 -20.55 -7.94 -10.52
C ARG A 95 -19.38 -7.78 -11.49
N ALA A 96 -18.97 -8.89 -12.11
CA ALA A 96 -17.72 -8.96 -12.88
C ALA A 96 -17.55 -7.87 -13.96
N ALA A 97 -18.64 -7.47 -14.65
CA ALA A 97 -18.59 -6.41 -15.65
C ALA A 97 -18.35 -5.04 -15.01
N ALA A 98 -19.09 -4.71 -13.92
CA ALA A 98 -18.91 -3.46 -13.19
C ALA A 98 -17.53 -3.38 -12.55
N GLU A 99 -17.05 -4.46 -11.93
CA GLU A 99 -15.72 -4.53 -11.34
C GLU A 99 -14.62 -4.30 -12.38
N ARG A 100 -14.76 -4.83 -13.62
CA ARG A 100 -13.81 -4.56 -14.71
C ARG A 100 -13.80 -3.08 -15.11
N VAL A 101 -14.94 -2.45 -15.21
CA VAL A 101 -15.05 -1.02 -15.53
C VAL A 101 -14.38 -0.19 -14.41
N LEU A 102 -14.70 -0.48 -13.15
CA LEU A 102 -14.11 0.20 -12.00
C LEU A 102 -12.59 -0.02 -11.94
N ALA A 103 -12.09 -1.22 -12.23
CA ALA A 103 -10.67 -1.51 -12.28
C ALA A 103 -9.94 -0.60 -13.29
N TRP A 104 -10.50 -0.39 -14.47
CA TRP A 104 -9.96 0.54 -15.44
C TRP A 104 -10.03 1.98 -14.97
N LEU A 105 -11.18 2.43 -14.49
CA LEU A 105 -11.38 3.80 -13.99
C LEU A 105 -10.40 4.15 -12.86
N TYR A 106 -10.06 3.19 -12.00
CA TYR A 106 -9.15 3.42 -10.89
C TYR A 106 -7.67 3.24 -11.27
N ALA A 107 -7.37 2.36 -12.23
CA ALA A 107 -5.99 2.14 -12.66
C ALA A 107 -5.43 3.33 -13.46
N VAL A 108 -6.25 3.95 -14.31
CA VAL A 108 -5.82 5.03 -15.20
C VAL A 108 -5.26 6.24 -14.45
N PRO A 109 -5.92 6.86 -13.45
CA PRO A 109 -5.37 8.03 -12.77
C PRO A 109 -4.02 7.80 -12.10
N SER A 110 -3.72 6.57 -11.66
CA SER A 110 -2.45 6.21 -11.04
C SER A 110 -1.40 5.67 -12.03
N GLY A 111 -1.70 5.62 -13.32
CA GLY A 111 -0.76 5.23 -14.36
C GLY A 111 -0.35 3.75 -14.35
N ILE A 112 -1.14 2.88 -13.72
CA ILE A 112 -0.81 1.45 -13.57
C ILE A 112 -1.73 0.56 -14.43
N SER A 113 -1.31 -0.69 -14.66
CA SER A 113 -2.17 -1.71 -15.27
C SER A 113 -2.99 -2.40 -14.20
N SER A 114 -4.33 -2.43 -14.38
CA SER A 114 -5.24 -3.12 -13.46
C SER A 114 -4.96 -4.63 -13.39
N SER A 115 -4.70 -5.25 -14.52
CA SER A 115 -4.38 -6.68 -14.61
C SER A 115 -3.06 -7.03 -13.93
N GLN A 116 -2.04 -6.19 -14.12
CA GLN A 116 -0.75 -6.37 -13.44
C GLN A 116 -0.89 -6.18 -11.92
N PHE A 117 -1.55 -5.10 -11.51
CA PHE A 117 -1.77 -4.82 -10.08
C PHE A 117 -2.52 -5.97 -9.42
N THR A 118 -3.60 -6.47 -10.05
CA THR A 118 -4.37 -7.61 -9.55
C THR A 118 -3.50 -8.84 -9.36
N ARG A 119 -2.76 -9.26 -10.40
CA ARG A 119 -1.93 -10.46 -10.30
C ARG A 119 -0.82 -10.30 -9.28
N TRP A 120 -0.09 -9.19 -9.33
CA TRP A 120 1.01 -8.92 -8.40
C TRP A 120 0.54 -8.86 -6.94
N HIS A 121 -0.64 -8.26 -6.72
CA HIS A 121 -1.19 -8.13 -5.37
C HIS A 121 -1.66 -9.47 -4.80
N LEU A 122 -2.33 -10.30 -5.61
CA LEU A 122 -2.73 -11.64 -5.19
C LEU A 122 -1.53 -12.57 -4.94
N ASP A 123 -0.49 -12.47 -5.76
CA ASP A 123 0.78 -13.18 -5.53
C ASP A 123 1.45 -12.72 -4.23
N HIS A 124 1.41 -11.42 -3.90
CA HIS A 124 1.89 -10.90 -2.62
C HIS A 124 1.12 -11.50 -1.43
N HIS A 125 -0.21 -11.58 -1.49
CA HIS A 125 -0.99 -12.22 -0.43
C HIS A 125 -0.66 -13.71 -0.27
N ALA A 126 -0.49 -14.42 -1.37
CA ALA A 126 -0.17 -15.84 -1.35
C ALA A 126 1.22 -16.15 -0.78
N GLU A 127 2.19 -15.27 -1.07
CA GLU A 127 3.60 -15.43 -0.74
C GLU A 127 4.05 -14.53 0.41
N LEU A 128 3.13 -13.89 1.13
CA LEU A 128 3.45 -13.05 2.28
C LEU A 128 4.30 -13.83 3.28
N GLY A 129 5.42 -13.24 3.70
CA GLY A 129 6.40 -13.88 4.56
C GLY A 129 7.57 -14.53 3.81
N SER A 130 7.44 -14.84 2.52
CA SER A 130 8.52 -15.39 1.70
C SER A 130 9.55 -14.32 1.31
N ASN A 131 10.83 -14.67 1.37
CA ASN A 131 11.92 -13.80 0.92
C ASN A 131 11.94 -13.62 -0.60
N GLU A 132 11.71 -14.70 -1.32
CA GLU A 132 11.85 -14.74 -2.78
C GLU A 132 10.50 -14.76 -3.49
N GLY A 133 9.49 -15.37 -2.86
CA GLY A 133 8.17 -15.56 -3.46
C GLY A 133 7.32 -14.31 -3.48
N ASP A 134 7.42 -13.44 -2.45
CA ASP A 134 6.67 -12.19 -2.39
C ASP A 134 7.24 -11.15 -3.38
N PRO A 135 6.52 -10.87 -4.51
CA PRO A 135 7.05 -10.01 -5.55
C PRO A 135 7.22 -8.56 -5.11
N LYS A 136 6.42 -8.07 -4.15
CA LYS A 136 6.57 -6.71 -3.63
C LYS A 136 7.83 -6.58 -2.80
N ARG A 137 8.11 -7.56 -1.97
CA ARG A 137 9.30 -7.62 -1.15
C ARG A 137 10.55 -7.85 -1.99
N HIS A 138 10.50 -8.85 -2.86
CA HIS A 138 11.63 -9.22 -3.70
C HIS A 138 12.05 -8.11 -4.68
N HIS A 139 11.11 -7.37 -5.27
CA HIS A 139 11.42 -6.40 -6.32
C HIS A 139 11.43 -4.94 -5.88
N LEU A 140 10.60 -4.54 -4.90
CA LEU A 140 10.41 -3.13 -4.54
C LEU A 140 11.12 -2.69 -3.26
N THR A 141 11.66 -3.60 -2.46
CA THR A 141 12.40 -3.24 -1.26
C THR A 141 13.79 -2.74 -1.62
N PRO A 142 14.28 -1.63 -1.02
CA PRO A 142 15.66 -1.21 -1.16
C PRO A 142 16.62 -2.33 -0.73
N LYS A 143 17.59 -2.67 -1.60
CA LYS A 143 18.53 -3.77 -1.34
C LYS A 143 19.74 -3.34 -0.50
N ILE A 144 19.95 -2.04 -0.37
CA ILE A 144 21.06 -1.45 0.41
C ILE A 144 20.45 -0.48 1.41
N ASN A 145 20.91 -0.54 2.65
CA ASN A 145 20.47 0.38 3.70
C ASN A 145 21.18 1.74 3.58
N ALA A 146 20.88 2.49 2.54
CA ALA A 146 21.43 3.80 2.27
C ALA A 146 20.33 4.88 2.21
N ARG A 147 20.52 6.00 2.93
CA ARG A 147 19.53 7.10 2.97
C ARG A 147 19.19 7.65 1.60
N TRP A 148 20.20 7.82 0.73
CA TRP A 148 20.00 8.32 -0.63
C TRP A 148 19.08 7.39 -1.46
N LEU A 149 19.25 6.05 -1.31
CA LEU A 149 18.41 5.08 -1.99
C LEU A 149 16.97 5.13 -1.48
N LYS A 150 16.79 5.26 -0.16
CA LYS A 150 15.47 5.43 0.46
C LYS A 150 14.79 6.71 -0.05
N LEU A 151 15.54 7.81 -0.19
CA LEU A 151 15.02 9.07 -0.70
C LEU A 151 14.54 8.96 -2.15
N LEU A 152 15.18 8.15 -2.99
CA LEU A 152 14.76 7.95 -4.38
C LEU A 152 13.31 7.43 -4.49
N TYR A 153 12.83 6.66 -3.51
CA TYR A 153 11.43 6.21 -3.48
C TYR A 153 10.42 7.35 -3.26
N CYS A 154 10.86 8.49 -2.75
CA CYS A 154 10.06 9.70 -2.59
C CYS A 154 10.22 10.69 -3.75
N THR A 155 10.85 10.30 -4.86
CA THR A 155 11.17 11.15 -6.02
C THR A 155 10.64 10.51 -7.31
N PRO A 156 10.71 11.20 -8.47
CA PRO A 156 10.37 10.61 -9.76
C PRO A 156 11.13 9.32 -10.11
N ALA A 157 12.27 9.03 -9.45
CA ALA A 157 12.99 7.77 -9.60
C ALA A 157 12.19 6.54 -9.16
N LEU A 158 11.10 6.72 -8.39
CA LEU A 158 10.16 5.64 -8.08
C LEU A 158 9.61 4.98 -9.35
N PHE A 159 9.31 5.76 -10.40
CA PHE A 159 8.71 5.22 -11.63
C PHE A 159 9.62 4.20 -12.34
N PRO A 160 10.89 4.51 -12.68
CA PRO A 160 11.76 3.50 -13.27
C PRO A 160 12.03 2.32 -12.32
N ILE A 161 12.11 2.53 -10.99
CA ILE A 161 12.23 1.45 -10.00
C ILE A 161 11.01 0.53 -10.09
N TYR A 162 9.81 1.10 -10.01
CA TYR A 162 8.55 0.36 -10.05
C TYR A 162 8.37 -0.38 -11.39
N PHE A 163 8.56 0.31 -12.53
CA PHE A 163 8.34 -0.31 -13.84
C PHE A 163 9.38 -1.40 -14.16
N ARG A 164 10.61 -1.26 -13.66
CA ARG A 164 11.62 -2.34 -13.76
C ARG A 164 11.17 -3.57 -12.97
N ALA A 165 10.76 -3.39 -11.72
CA ALA A 165 10.23 -4.44 -10.86
C ALA A 165 9.02 -5.12 -11.51
N ALA A 166 8.07 -4.32 -11.97
CA ALA A 166 6.85 -4.73 -12.63
C ALA A 166 7.10 -5.51 -13.94
N ARG A 167 8.14 -5.13 -14.72
CA ARG A 167 8.55 -5.85 -15.94
C ARG A 167 9.11 -7.22 -15.60
N ARG A 168 9.99 -7.30 -14.59
CA ARG A 168 10.61 -8.57 -14.16
C ARG A 168 9.55 -9.57 -13.71
N GLU A 169 8.64 -9.16 -12.87
CA GLU A 169 7.56 -10.02 -12.40
C GLU A 169 6.61 -10.42 -13.54
N SER A 170 6.21 -9.47 -14.40
CA SER A 170 5.30 -9.75 -15.52
C SER A 170 5.89 -10.71 -16.56
N ALA A 171 7.21 -10.81 -16.67
CA ALA A 171 7.86 -11.76 -17.56
C ALA A 171 7.60 -13.23 -17.17
N THR A 172 7.18 -13.48 -15.92
CA THR A 172 6.83 -14.81 -15.43
C THR A 172 5.37 -15.19 -15.71
N TYR A 173 4.55 -14.25 -16.21
CA TYR A 173 3.13 -14.45 -16.42
C TYR A 173 2.83 -15.08 -17.79
N PRO A 174 1.66 -15.73 -17.96
CA PRO A 174 1.21 -16.22 -19.27
C PRO A 174 1.18 -15.10 -20.31
N GLU A 175 1.49 -15.44 -21.57
CA GLU A 175 1.61 -14.44 -22.65
C GLU A 175 0.34 -13.62 -22.86
N THR A 176 -0.84 -14.24 -22.74
CA THR A 176 -2.14 -13.56 -22.83
C THR A 176 -2.28 -12.46 -21.79
N LEU A 177 -1.81 -12.69 -20.56
CA LEU A 177 -1.81 -11.69 -19.50
C LEU A 177 -0.77 -10.59 -19.77
N GLN A 178 0.42 -10.95 -20.27
CA GLN A 178 1.45 -9.98 -20.65
C GLN A 178 0.94 -9.02 -21.76
N ARG A 179 0.29 -9.54 -22.79
CA ARG A 179 -0.32 -8.74 -23.87
C ARG A 179 -1.40 -7.78 -23.33
N ARG A 180 -2.24 -8.26 -22.41
CA ARG A 180 -3.26 -7.43 -21.75
C ARG A 180 -2.63 -6.31 -20.92
N ILE A 181 -1.62 -6.62 -20.11
CA ILE A 181 -0.86 -5.62 -19.32
C ILE A 181 -0.24 -4.57 -20.25
N ALA A 182 0.35 -4.98 -21.36
CA ALA A 182 0.96 -4.06 -22.33
C ALA A 182 -0.10 -3.12 -22.94
N MET A 183 -1.27 -3.63 -23.30
CA MET A 183 -2.38 -2.83 -23.82
C MET A 183 -2.88 -1.83 -22.77
N GLU A 184 -3.14 -2.27 -21.53
CA GLU A 184 -3.59 -1.41 -20.45
C GLU A 184 -2.60 -0.27 -20.17
N ARG A 185 -1.29 -0.55 -20.18
CA ARG A 185 -0.24 0.46 -20.02
C ARG A 185 -0.23 1.46 -21.17
N ARG A 186 -0.37 1.02 -22.43
CA ARG A 186 -0.45 1.91 -23.59
C ARG A 186 -1.62 2.87 -23.48
N VAL A 187 -2.81 2.36 -23.13
CA VAL A 187 -4.01 3.20 -22.94
C VAL A 187 -3.77 4.22 -21.82
N SER A 188 -3.26 3.79 -20.67
CA SER A 188 -2.94 4.70 -19.56
C SER A 188 -1.92 5.77 -19.98
N THR A 189 -0.84 5.39 -20.71
CA THR A 189 0.15 6.33 -21.21
C THR A 189 -0.48 7.36 -22.17
N VAL A 190 -1.31 6.93 -23.11
CA VAL A 190 -2.02 7.83 -24.03
C VAL A 190 -2.90 8.81 -23.28
N VAL A 191 -3.69 8.34 -22.30
CA VAL A 191 -4.56 9.21 -21.48
C VAL A 191 -3.72 10.26 -20.74
N HIS A 192 -2.62 9.85 -20.10
CA HIS A 192 -1.75 10.75 -19.35
C HIS A 192 -1.06 11.79 -20.27
N LEU A 193 -0.53 11.36 -21.41
CA LEU A 193 0.09 12.27 -22.38
C LEU A 193 -0.95 13.24 -22.97
N SER A 194 -2.16 12.77 -23.28
CA SER A 194 -3.25 13.63 -23.77
C SER A 194 -3.69 14.65 -22.74
N ALA A 195 -3.82 14.25 -21.46
CA ALA A 195 -4.16 15.16 -20.37
C ALA A 195 -3.07 16.25 -20.18
N LEU A 196 -1.79 15.84 -20.16
CA LEU A 196 -0.68 16.78 -20.07
C LEU A 196 -0.64 17.74 -21.25
N ALA A 197 -0.76 17.22 -22.49
CA ALA A 197 -0.77 18.03 -23.70
C ALA A 197 -1.94 19.01 -23.72
N ALA A 198 -3.14 18.59 -23.30
CA ALA A 198 -4.31 19.47 -23.19
C ALA A 198 -4.09 20.60 -22.18
N ILE A 199 -3.57 20.31 -20.99
CA ILE A 199 -3.28 21.36 -19.99
C ILE A 199 -2.19 22.31 -20.52
N LEU A 200 -1.14 21.77 -21.12
CA LEU A 200 -0.03 22.57 -21.66
C LEU A 200 -0.48 23.49 -22.78
N SER A 201 -1.26 22.99 -23.73
CA SER A 201 -1.72 23.76 -24.91
C SER A 201 -2.74 24.82 -24.57
N VAL A 202 -3.63 24.56 -23.58
CA VAL A 202 -4.72 25.50 -23.24
C VAL A 202 -4.31 26.50 -22.15
N PHE A 203 -3.54 26.05 -21.15
CA PHE A 203 -3.22 26.84 -19.95
C PHE A 203 -1.73 27.16 -19.79
N GLY A 204 -0.87 26.64 -20.67
CA GLY A 204 0.55 26.91 -20.69
C GLY A 204 1.39 26.10 -19.68
N LEU A 205 2.72 26.29 -19.77
CA LEU A 205 3.69 25.49 -19.03
C LEU A 205 3.54 25.57 -17.51
N ALA A 206 3.32 26.77 -16.97
CA ALA A 206 3.21 26.96 -15.53
C ALA A 206 2.01 26.20 -14.93
N ALA A 207 0.87 26.18 -15.63
CA ALA A 207 -0.30 25.40 -15.23
C ALA A 207 -0.03 23.90 -15.35
N ALA A 208 0.62 23.45 -16.44
CA ALA A 208 0.98 22.04 -16.63
C ALA A 208 1.94 21.53 -15.54
N LEU A 209 2.90 22.35 -15.13
CA LEU A 209 3.80 22.02 -14.02
C LEU A 209 3.02 21.86 -12.71
N ARG A 210 2.17 22.85 -12.35
CA ARG A 210 1.42 22.81 -11.08
C ARG A 210 0.36 21.71 -11.05
N ALA A 211 -0.44 21.60 -12.11
CA ALA A 211 -1.63 20.75 -12.12
C ALA A 211 -1.35 19.30 -12.54
N TYR A 212 -0.19 19.03 -13.12
CA TYR A 212 0.13 17.67 -13.57
C TYR A 212 1.51 17.19 -13.10
N VAL A 213 2.58 17.90 -13.49
CA VAL A 213 3.95 17.39 -13.28
C VAL A 213 4.28 17.24 -11.80
N ILE A 214 4.02 18.26 -11.00
CA ILE A 214 4.33 18.24 -9.56
C ILE A 214 3.49 17.19 -8.82
N PRO A 215 2.15 17.15 -8.95
CA PRO A 215 1.35 16.13 -8.27
C PRO A 215 1.69 14.70 -8.68
N VAL A 216 1.88 14.45 -9.97
CA VAL A 216 2.12 13.09 -10.48
C VAL A 216 3.54 12.62 -10.19
N PHE A 217 4.55 13.44 -10.47
CA PHE A 217 5.95 12.98 -10.44
C PHE A 217 6.65 13.26 -9.10
N PHE A 218 6.18 14.20 -8.29
CA PHE A 218 6.85 14.55 -7.04
C PHE A 218 6.01 14.25 -5.80
N VAL A 219 4.68 14.43 -5.85
CA VAL A 219 3.83 14.18 -4.66
C VAL A 219 3.35 12.72 -4.60
N PHE A 220 2.89 12.15 -5.72
CA PHE A 220 2.46 10.75 -5.75
C PHE A 220 3.54 9.77 -5.27
N PRO A 221 4.84 9.90 -5.65
CA PRO A 221 5.90 9.05 -5.10
C PRO A 221 6.00 9.14 -3.57
N ILE A 222 5.83 10.33 -2.99
CA ILE A 222 5.83 10.51 -1.53
C ILE A 222 4.65 9.76 -0.90
N ALA A 223 3.45 9.92 -1.43
CA ALA A 223 2.26 9.21 -0.94
C ALA A 223 2.44 7.69 -1.04
N PHE A 224 2.95 7.21 -2.17
CA PHE A 224 3.24 5.79 -2.39
C PHE A 224 4.27 5.26 -1.39
N ALA A 225 5.41 5.95 -1.22
CA ALA A 225 6.47 5.54 -0.30
C ALA A 225 6.01 5.53 1.16
N LEU A 226 5.27 6.57 1.59
CA LEU A 226 4.69 6.64 2.93
C LEU A 226 3.71 5.49 3.19
N ASN A 227 2.79 5.25 2.27
CA ASN A 227 1.83 4.16 2.43
C ASN A 227 2.55 2.81 2.51
N ARG A 228 3.53 2.55 1.64
CA ARG A 228 4.36 1.34 1.67
C ARG A 228 5.11 1.17 2.99
N LEU A 229 5.65 2.27 3.53
CA LEU A 229 6.36 2.27 4.81
C LEU A 229 5.44 1.81 5.95
N GLY A 230 4.16 2.19 5.93
CA GLY A 230 3.15 1.74 6.91
C GLY A 230 2.63 0.32 6.70
N GLN A 231 3.02 -0.40 5.64
CA GLN A 231 2.50 -1.73 5.34
C GLN A 231 3.35 -2.87 5.94
N HIS A 232 4.64 -2.93 5.59
CA HIS A 232 5.51 -4.07 5.93
C HIS A 232 6.90 -3.62 6.40
N TYR A 233 6.98 -2.52 7.14
CA TYR A 233 8.27 -1.98 7.53
C TYR A 233 8.79 -2.55 8.85
N ASP A 234 8.03 -2.55 9.91
CA ASP A 234 8.45 -3.03 11.25
C ASP A 234 7.83 -4.42 11.50
N ILE A 235 8.46 -5.44 10.95
CA ILE A 235 7.96 -6.82 10.95
C ILE A 235 8.88 -7.74 11.75
N ASP A 236 8.32 -8.85 12.27
CA ASP A 236 9.06 -9.95 12.87
C ASP A 236 8.98 -11.17 11.93
N PRO A 237 10.08 -11.59 11.30
CA PRO A 237 10.07 -12.73 10.38
C PRO A 237 9.64 -14.05 11.00
N ALA A 238 9.87 -14.21 12.30
CA ALA A 238 9.59 -15.45 13.01
C ALA A 238 8.12 -15.59 13.42
N ASP A 239 7.36 -14.49 13.43
CA ASP A 239 5.96 -14.47 13.88
C ASP A 239 5.01 -14.04 12.76
N PRO A 240 4.22 -14.96 12.16
CA PRO A 240 3.27 -14.62 11.10
C PRO A 240 2.26 -13.53 11.48
N ALA A 241 1.95 -13.36 12.75
CA ALA A 241 1.09 -12.27 13.22
C ALA A 241 1.74 -10.89 13.03
N LYS A 242 3.05 -10.82 12.90
CA LYS A 242 3.84 -9.59 12.75
C LYS A 242 4.40 -9.40 11.35
N TRP A 243 3.87 -10.06 10.34
CA TRP A 243 4.29 -9.88 8.95
C TRP A 243 3.72 -8.61 8.29
N GLY A 244 3.02 -7.80 9.03
CA GLY A 244 2.58 -6.45 8.67
C GLY A 244 2.83 -5.47 9.81
N THR A 245 2.90 -4.19 9.47
CA THR A 245 3.09 -3.12 10.44
C THR A 245 1.77 -2.73 11.10
N LEU A 246 1.71 -2.79 12.42
CA LEU A 246 0.54 -2.31 13.16
C LEU A 246 0.56 -0.78 13.25
N MET A 247 -0.19 -0.12 12.38
CA MET A 247 -0.27 1.34 12.34
C MET A 247 -1.33 1.87 13.29
N ARG A 248 -0.99 2.92 14.04
CA ARG A 248 -1.99 3.65 14.82
C ARG A 248 -2.85 4.49 13.88
N GLY A 249 -4.15 4.26 13.88
CA GLY A 249 -5.12 5.05 13.15
C GLY A 249 -5.15 6.51 13.59
N SER A 250 -5.42 7.42 12.67
CA SER A 250 -5.73 8.82 12.94
C SER A 250 -6.62 9.36 11.83
N TRP A 251 -7.52 10.28 12.16
CA TRP A 251 -8.45 10.86 11.19
C TRP A 251 -7.75 11.41 9.93
N PHE A 252 -6.56 12.01 10.10
CA PHE A 252 -5.78 12.58 8.99
C PHE A 252 -5.28 11.49 8.04
N TRP A 253 -4.59 10.46 8.57
CA TRP A 253 -4.05 9.39 7.73
C TRP A 253 -5.14 8.46 7.20
N ASP A 254 -6.21 8.25 7.95
CA ASP A 254 -7.38 7.49 7.52
C ASP A 254 -8.06 8.16 6.32
N PHE A 255 -8.15 9.50 6.33
CA PHE A 255 -8.65 10.26 5.20
C PHE A 255 -7.65 10.29 4.04
N ALA A 256 -6.37 10.61 4.32
CA ALA A 256 -5.32 10.76 3.31
C ALA A 256 -5.05 9.48 2.53
N PHE A 257 -5.20 8.32 3.17
CA PHE A 257 -4.94 7.00 2.59
C PHE A 257 -6.19 6.12 2.44
N LEU A 258 -7.39 6.64 2.59
CA LEU A 258 -8.64 5.87 2.52
C LEU A 258 -8.60 4.60 3.39
N ASN A 259 -8.09 4.71 4.61
CA ASN A 259 -7.89 3.61 5.56
C ASN A 259 -6.91 2.50 5.07
N SER A 260 -6.13 2.70 4.00
CA SER A 260 -5.14 1.69 3.59
C SER A 260 -3.92 1.58 4.51
N ASN A 261 -3.82 2.48 5.51
CA ASN A 261 -2.90 2.38 6.64
C ASN A 261 -3.22 1.21 7.58
N TYR A 262 -4.44 0.65 7.54
CA TYR A 262 -4.83 -0.58 8.26
C TYR A 262 -4.49 -1.83 7.45
N HIS A 263 -3.27 -1.90 6.94
CA HIS A 263 -2.85 -2.95 6.01
C HIS A 263 -2.66 -4.31 6.67
N LEU A 264 -2.24 -4.34 7.93
CA LEU A 264 -2.15 -5.56 8.73
C LEU A 264 -3.53 -6.21 8.88
N GLU A 265 -4.54 -5.42 9.26
CA GLU A 265 -5.91 -5.86 9.42
C GLU A 265 -6.49 -6.38 8.11
N HIS A 266 -6.12 -5.72 7.00
CA HIS A 266 -6.49 -6.18 5.67
C HIS A 266 -5.88 -7.56 5.36
N HIS A 267 -4.62 -7.82 5.70
CA HIS A 267 -4.03 -9.16 5.53
C HIS A 267 -4.69 -10.23 6.38
N TYR A 268 -5.17 -9.88 7.56
CA TYR A 268 -5.90 -10.83 8.42
C TYR A 268 -7.29 -11.14 7.88
N PHE A 269 -7.99 -10.15 7.34
CA PHE A 269 -9.38 -10.27 6.87
C PHE A 269 -9.58 -9.55 5.54
N VAL A 270 -9.04 -10.10 4.46
CA VAL A 270 -9.04 -9.51 3.11
C VAL A 270 -10.42 -9.20 2.53
N GLY A 271 -11.48 -9.82 3.08
CA GLY A 271 -12.86 -9.58 2.67
C GLY A 271 -13.55 -8.40 3.35
N VAL A 272 -12.88 -7.72 4.31
CA VAL A 272 -13.43 -6.56 5.01
C VAL A 272 -13.19 -5.29 4.19
N PRO A 273 -14.25 -4.52 3.83
CA PRO A 273 -14.08 -3.30 3.04
C PRO A 273 -13.26 -2.23 3.77
N LEU A 274 -12.52 -1.40 3.03
CA LEU A 274 -11.63 -0.35 3.56
C LEU A 274 -12.29 0.52 4.65
N TYR A 275 -13.54 0.89 4.46
CA TYR A 275 -14.27 1.76 5.40
C TYR A 275 -14.71 1.06 6.70
N ARG A 276 -14.44 -0.25 6.84
CA ARG A 276 -14.64 -1.05 8.05
C ARG A 276 -13.32 -1.40 8.76
N LEU A 277 -12.17 -1.20 8.13
CA LEU A 277 -10.87 -1.55 8.70
C LEU A 277 -10.57 -0.85 10.04
N PRO A 278 -10.95 0.44 10.27
CA PRO A 278 -10.78 1.04 11.59
C PRO A 278 -11.57 0.34 12.71
N ALA A 279 -12.75 -0.18 12.38
CA ALA A 279 -13.55 -0.95 13.34
C ALA A 279 -12.97 -2.37 13.56
N LEU A 280 -12.43 -2.98 12.50
CA LEU A 280 -11.71 -4.24 12.58
C LEU A 280 -10.49 -4.14 13.50
N GLN A 281 -9.67 -3.08 13.35
CA GLN A 281 -8.50 -2.84 14.20
C GLN A 281 -8.89 -2.79 15.67
N ARG A 282 -9.95 -2.03 16.02
CA ARG A 282 -10.43 -1.98 17.40
C ARG A 282 -10.86 -3.34 17.94
N ALA A 283 -11.53 -4.16 17.12
CA ALA A 283 -11.94 -5.50 17.50
C ALA A 283 -10.77 -6.46 17.71
N LEU A 284 -9.64 -6.23 17.02
CA LEU A 284 -8.43 -7.05 17.11
C LEU A 284 -7.44 -6.59 18.20
N THR A 285 -7.72 -5.50 18.93
CA THR A 285 -6.82 -5.00 19.98
C THR A 285 -6.37 -6.07 20.97
N PRO A 286 -7.24 -6.96 21.49
CA PRO A 286 -6.81 -8.03 22.38
C PRO A 286 -5.84 -9.05 21.75
N LEU A 287 -5.92 -9.26 20.43
CA LEU A 287 -4.97 -10.10 19.70
C LEU A 287 -3.59 -9.41 19.65
N TYR A 288 -3.55 -8.12 19.34
CA TYR A 288 -2.29 -7.37 19.29
C TYR A 288 -1.57 -7.35 20.64
N GLU A 289 -2.32 -7.23 21.74
CA GLU A 289 -1.77 -7.27 23.09
C GLU A 289 -1.17 -8.65 23.43
N ARG A 290 -1.86 -9.75 23.09
CA ARG A 290 -1.33 -11.11 23.28
C ARG A 290 -0.04 -11.37 22.54
N HIS A 291 0.08 -10.86 21.31
CA HIS A 291 1.30 -10.98 20.49
C HIS A 291 2.36 -9.92 20.83
N GLY A 292 2.13 -9.03 21.80
CA GLY A 292 3.08 -7.97 22.17
C GLY A 292 3.41 -7.02 20.99
N MET A 293 2.42 -6.73 20.15
CA MET A 293 2.63 -5.93 18.93
C MET A 293 2.81 -4.45 19.28
N ARG A 294 3.70 -3.78 18.52
CA ARG A 294 3.99 -2.36 18.72
C ARG A 294 3.14 -1.49 17.80
N TRP A 295 2.44 -0.53 18.38
CA TRP A 295 1.78 0.54 17.63
C TRP A 295 2.80 1.46 17.00
N ARG A 296 2.71 1.65 15.68
CA ARG A 296 3.59 2.54 14.91
C ARG A 296 2.85 3.77 14.41
N THR A 297 3.59 4.85 14.19
CA THR A 297 3.11 6.09 13.56
C THR A 297 3.97 6.43 12.36
N TYR A 298 3.44 7.17 11.39
CA TYR A 298 4.25 7.60 10.24
C TYR A 298 5.46 8.45 10.64
N SER A 299 5.31 9.34 11.61
CA SER A 299 6.45 10.11 12.14
C SER A 299 7.53 9.22 12.76
N GLY A 300 7.14 8.20 13.51
CA GLY A 300 8.04 7.21 14.08
C GLY A 300 8.77 6.41 12.99
N LEU A 301 8.03 5.94 11.98
CA LEU A 301 8.61 5.19 10.85
C LEU A 301 9.55 6.06 10.00
N LEU A 302 9.21 7.32 9.74
CA LEU A 302 10.09 8.26 9.02
C LEU A 302 11.37 8.55 9.80
N ARG A 303 11.25 8.73 11.13
CA ARG A 303 12.41 8.88 11.99
C ARG A 303 13.34 7.67 11.93
N ASP A 304 12.80 6.46 12.00
CA ASP A 304 13.58 5.23 11.89
C ASP A 304 14.19 5.07 10.49
N TRP A 305 13.42 5.37 9.43
CA TRP A 305 13.84 5.27 8.04
C TRP A 305 14.96 6.22 7.67
N PHE A 306 14.81 7.51 7.98
CA PHE A 306 15.75 8.55 7.54
C PHE A 306 16.73 9.00 8.61
N VAL A 307 16.30 9.20 9.86
CA VAL A 307 17.17 9.74 10.92
C VAL A 307 18.05 8.63 11.48
N ARG A 308 17.44 7.55 11.98
CA ARG A 308 18.18 6.42 12.54
C ARG A 308 18.83 5.53 11.48
N ASN A 309 18.34 5.63 10.24
CA ASN A 309 18.76 4.82 9.11
C ASN A 309 18.62 3.31 9.38
N CYS A 310 17.53 2.90 10.00
CA CYS A 310 17.24 1.48 10.20
C CYS A 310 17.13 0.76 8.85
N ALA A 311 17.55 -0.50 8.82
CA ALA A 311 17.44 -1.33 7.62
C ALA A 311 15.97 -1.44 7.15
N PRO A 312 15.74 -1.63 5.84
CA PRO A 312 14.39 -1.91 5.37
C PRO A 312 13.89 -3.22 5.99
N HIS A 313 12.91 -3.12 6.88
CA HIS A 313 12.38 -4.28 7.60
C HIS A 313 11.66 -5.29 6.71
N THR A 314 11.37 -4.92 5.49
CA THR A 314 10.91 -5.83 4.45
C THR A 314 12.02 -6.71 3.87
N ASN A 315 13.30 -6.46 4.24
CA ASN A 315 14.42 -7.34 3.94
C ASN A 315 14.86 -8.06 5.23
N TRP A 316 14.45 -9.28 5.41
CA TRP A 316 14.57 -10.08 6.63
C TRP A 316 16.01 -10.48 6.93
N GLU A 317 16.84 -10.70 5.91
CA GLU A 317 18.27 -11.00 6.05
C GLU A 317 19.06 -9.82 6.64
N ALA A 318 18.66 -8.58 6.31
CA ALA A 318 19.30 -7.38 6.85
C ALA A 318 18.91 -7.10 8.31
N HIS A 319 17.84 -7.69 8.82
CA HIS A 319 17.41 -7.52 10.21
C HIS A 319 18.35 -8.25 11.17
N ASP A 320 18.81 -9.44 10.79
CA ASP A 320 19.74 -10.24 11.62
C ASP A 320 21.13 -9.60 11.71
N ALA A 321 21.54 -8.85 10.69
CA ALA A 321 22.81 -8.13 10.67
C ALA A 321 22.84 -6.87 11.55
N VAL A 322 21.67 -6.30 11.90
CA VAL A 322 21.56 -5.08 12.74
C VAL A 322 21.25 -5.42 14.20
N ALA A 323 20.61 -6.55 14.46
CA ALA A 323 20.51 -7.13 15.78
C ALA A 323 21.84 -7.83 16.06
N GLY A 324 22.85 -7.09 16.54
CA GLY A 324 24.06 -7.69 17.11
C GLY A 324 23.69 -8.81 18.10
N PRO A 325 24.58 -9.77 18.37
CA PRO A 325 24.27 -10.94 19.16
C PRO A 325 23.54 -10.50 20.44
N ARG A 326 22.30 -10.91 20.62
CA ARG A 326 21.59 -10.73 21.89
C ARG A 326 22.48 -11.38 22.93
N SER A 327 23.04 -10.57 23.81
CA SER A 327 23.77 -11.08 24.98
C SER A 327 22.78 -12.00 25.70
N VAL A 328 23.03 -13.29 25.58
CA VAL A 328 22.39 -14.29 26.42
C VAL A 328 22.90 -13.97 27.82
N GLY A 329 22.07 -13.29 28.59
CA GLY A 329 22.36 -13.03 29.99
C GLY A 329 22.66 -14.36 30.66
N SER A 330 23.92 -14.57 31.02
CA SER A 330 24.30 -15.70 31.83
C SER A 330 23.57 -15.59 33.17
N VAL A 331 22.55 -16.43 33.33
CA VAL A 331 21.97 -16.70 34.64
C VAL A 331 23.03 -17.51 35.40
N SER A 332 23.91 -16.83 36.09
CA SER A 332 24.79 -17.41 37.08
C SER A 332 23.93 -17.88 38.25
N GLY A 333 23.54 -19.14 38.23
CA GLY A 333 22.97 -19.83 39.36
C GLY A 333 24.02 -20.11 40.39
N ALA A 334 24.12 -19.28 41.42
CA ALA A 334 24.85 -19.61 42.63
C ALA A 334 23.95 -20.51 43.49
N GLN A 335 24.10 -21.81 43.36
CA GLN A 335 23.71 -22.76 44.42
C GLN A 335 24.80 -22.70 45.52
N ARG A 336 24.41 -22.31 46.73
CA ARG A 336 25.09 -22.73 47.98
C ARG A 336 24.09 -23.50 48.79
N ALA A 337 24.39 -24.78 48.98
CA ALA A 337 23.92 -25.56 50.10
C ALA A 337 24.90 -25.45 51.29
N PRO A 338 24.50 -25.73 52.53
CA PRO A 338 24.92 -26.95 53.18
C PRO A 338 23.85 -27.95 53.28
#